data_56371557fe9bc84909b393970c9a6f3f
#
_entry.id   56371557fe9bc84909b393970c9a6f3f
#
_cell.length_a   1.000
_cell.length_b   1.000
_cell.length_c   1.000
_cell.angle_alpha   90.00
_cell.angle_beta   90.00
_cell.angle_gamma   90.00
#
_symmetry.space_group_name_H-M   'P 1'
#
loop_
_entity.id
_entity.type
_entity.pdbx_description
1 polymer ?
#
loop_
_entity_poly.entity_id
_entity_poly.type
_entity_poly.pdbx_seq_one_letter_code
_entity_poly.pdbx_strand_id
1 'polypeptide(L)'
;MEAISTSTHPTEKMQKMITSFVKVFDLYKPHISVFYQESGYLKPLYASAIKEKREKYKNLLFTLIEEGVAAGEFRPELDRTIIGMSILGMVNWSYKWYKREGEKSIEEIAEIYVDFILLGLLTPEAKQNPRYARYFLSNKTLT
;
A
#
# COMPACT_ATOMS: atom_id res chain seq x y z
N MET A 1 1.21 1.62 12.62
CA MET A 1 0.42 2.81 12.24
C MET A 1 1.00 4.11 12.75
N GLU A 2 1.85 4.06 13.79
CA GLU A 2 2.50 5.28 14.30
C GLU A 2 3.36 5.97 13.24
N ALA A 3 4.07 5.19 12.40
CA ALA A 3 4.91 5.75 11.35
C ALA A 3 4.11 6.57 10.33
N ILE A 4 2.84 6.21 10.10
CA ILE A 4 1.99 6.94 9.18
C ILE A 4 1.50 8.25 9.81
N SER A 5 1.14 8.21 11.08
CA SER A 5 0.61 9.38 11.79
C SER A 5 1.67 10.46 12.05
N THR A 6 2.98 10.11 12.03
CA THR A 6 4.05 11.08 12.27
C THR A 6 4.37 11.93 11.04
N SER A 7 3.93 11.54 9.86
CA SER A 7 4.17 12.32 8.64
C SER A 7 3.05 13.32 8.41
N THR A 8 3.39 14.51 7.89
CA THR A 8 2.43 15.55 7.54
C THR A 8 2.14 15.60 6.04
N HIS A 9 2.88 14.85 5.23
CA HIS A 9 2.75 14.87 3.77
C HIS A 9 1.99 13.65 3.26
N PRO A 10 0.88 13.83 2.53
CA PRO A 10 0.10 12.70 2.02
C PRO A 10 0.89 11.69 1.22
N THR A 11 1.83 12.14 0.38
CA THR A 11 2.65 11.24 -0.43
C THR A 11 3.55 10.38 0.46
N GLU A 12 4.15 10.95 1.51
CA GLU A 12 4.94 10.17 2.46
C GLU A 12 4.08 9.16 3.20
N LYS A 13 2.88 9.58 3.61
CA LYS A 13 1.93 8.68 4.27
C LYS A 13 1.57 7.50 3.36
N MET A 14 1.34 7.78 2.07
CA MET A 14 1.02 6.74 1.10
C MET A 14 2.17 5.77 0.92
N GLN A 15 3.40 6.28 0.81
CA GLN A 15 4.58 5.43 0.71
C GLN A 15 4.69 4.50 1.91
N LYS A 16 4.51 5.03 3.11
CA LYS A 16 4.58 4.24 4.35
C LYS A 16 3.47 3.21 4.43
N MET A 17 2.25 3.57 4.00
CA MET A 17 1.11 2.67 4.03
C MET A 17 1.31 1.50 3.06
N ILE A 18 1.73 1.76 1.84
CA ILE A 18 2.00 0.72 0.84
C ILE A 18 3.08 -0.23 1.34
N THR A 19 4.18 0.33 1.84
CA THR A 19 5.30 -0.45 2.36
C THR A 19 4.86 -1.34 3.52
N SER A 20 4.08 -0.78 4.45
CA SER A 20 3.58 -1.53 5.60
C SER A 20 2.65 -2.66 5.18
N PHE A 21 1.74 -2.42 4.24
CA PHE A 21 0.83 -3.46 3.74
C PHE A 21 1.60 -4.61 3.10
N VAL A 22 2.57 -4.30 2.26
CA VAL A 22 3.36 -5.33 1.59
C VAL A 22 4.14 -6.16 2.61
N LYS A 23 4.76 -5.51 3.58
CA LYS A 23 5.55 -6.20 4.61
C LYS A 23 4.71 -7.06 5.54
N VAL A 24 3.45 -6.69 5.77
CA VAL A 24 2.55 -7.52 6.56
C VAL A 24 2.37 -8.89 5.90
N PHE A 25 2.26 -8.95 4.58
CA PHE A 25 2.12 -10.21 3.88
C PHE A 25 3.37 -11.10 4.01
N ASP A 26 4.56 -10.52 4.05
CA ASP A 26 5.77 -11.31 4.30
C ASP A 26 5.77 -11.91 5.71
N LEU A 27 5.44 -11.07 6.69
CA LEU A 27 5.49 -11.47 8.10
C LEU A 27 4.41 -12.49 8.46
N TYR A 28 3.21 -12.33 7.93
CA TYR A 28 2.06 -13.15 8.30
C TYR A 28 1.58 -14.07 7.19
N LYS A 29 2.37 -14.26 6.14
CA LYS A 29 1.96 -15.07 4.99
C LYS A 29 1.40 -16.45 5.34
N PRO A 30 2.02 -17.24 6.24
CA PRO A 30 1.45 -18.54 6.60
C PRO A 30 0.03 -18.44 7.16
N HIS A 31 -0.20 -17.46 8.02
CA HIS A 31 -1.51 -17.25 8.65
C HIS A 31 -2.55 -16.74 7.64
N ILE A 32 -2.13 -15.84 6.75
CA ILE A 32 -3.00 -15.28 5.73
C ILE A 32 -3.40 -16.36 4.73
N SER A 33 -2.46 -17.21 4.33
CA SER A 33 -2.75 -18.31 3.42
C SER A 33 -3.78 -19.27 4.01
N VAL A 34 -3.60 -19.64 5.28
CA VAL A 34 -4.55 -20.50 5.97
C VAL A 34 -5.93 -19.84 6.02
N PHE A 35 -5.99 -18.56 6.33
CA PHE A 35 -7.24 -17.81 6.36
C PHE A 35 -7.98 -17.89 5.02
N TYR A 36 -7.27 -17.61 3.91
CA TYR A 36 -7.89 -17.61 2.60
C TYR A 36 -8.29 -19.00 2.11
N GLN A 37 -7.54 -20.02 2.48
CA GLN A 37 -7.80 -21.39 2.06
C GLN A 37 -8.84 -22.09 2.92
N GLU A 38 -8.84 -21.81 4.21
CA GLU A 38 -9.67 -22.49 5.19
C GLU A 38 -10.59 -21.57 5.97
N SER A 39 -11.02 -20.47 5.36
CA SER A 39 -11.86 -19.48 6.02
C SER A 39 -13.15 -20.06 6.58
N GLY A 40 -13.68 -21.13 5.97
CA GLY A 40 -14.87 -21.80 6.45
C GLY A 40 -14.69 -22.53 7.77
N TYR A 41 -13.45 -22.81 8.16
CA TYR A 41 -13.13 -23.54 9.39
C TYR A 41 -12.66 -22.62 10.52
N LEU A 42 -12.45 -21.32 10.24
CA LEU A 42 -12.04 -20.37 11.26
C LEU A 42 -13.20 -20.06 12.20
N LYS A 43 -12.86 -19.93 13.48
CA LYS A 43 -13.86 -19.50 14.46
C LYS A 43 -14.39 -18.11 14.07
N PRO A 44 -15.70 -17.88 14.19
CA PRO A 44 -16.30 -16.58 13.82
C PRO A 44 -15.61 -15.39 14.45
N LEU A 45 -15.09 -15.55 15.67
CA LEU A 45 -14.39 -14.47 16.38
C LEU A 45 -13.13 -14.03 15.63
N TYR A 46 -12.33 -14.98 15.14
CA TYR A 46 -11.12 -14.65 14.37
C TYR A 46 -11.46 -14.01 13.05
N ALA A 47 -12.47 -14.53 12.36
CA ALA A 47 -12.90 -13.96 11.09
C ALA A 47 -13.37 -12.53 11.26
N SER A 48 -14.12 -12.23 12.34
CA SER A 48 -14.56 -10.87 12.67
C SER A 48 -13.39 -9.94 12.92
N ALA A 49 -12.39 -10.39 13.71
CA ALA A 49 -11.25 -9.56 14.05
C ALA A 49 -10.42 -9.19 12.80
N ILE A 50 -10.24 -10.16 11.90
CA ILE A 50 -9.51 -9.92 10.65
C ILE A 50 -10.28 -8.96 9.76
N LYS A 51 -11.59 -9.14 9.67
CA LYS A 51 -12.46 -8.26 8.88
C LYS A 51 -12.42 -6.83 9.39
N GLU A 52 -12.44 -6.64 10.71
CA GLU A 52 -12.34 -5.32 11.33
C GLU A 52 -11.03 -4.63 10.96
N LYS A 53 -9.91 -5.35 11.03
CA LYS A 53 -8.61 -4.80 10.65
C LYS A 53 -8.57 -4.38 9.19
N ARG A 54 -9.13 -5.20 8.31
CA ARG A 54 -9.21 -4.88 6.88
C ARG A 54 -10.02 -3.62 6.63
N GLU A 55 -11.17 -3.50 7.29
CA GLU A 55 -12.02 -2.31 7.14
C GLU A 55 -11.31 -1.08 7.66
N LYS A 56 -10.58 -1.20 8.76
CA LYS A 56 -9.81 -0.09 9.33
C LYS A 56 -8.73 0.40 8.35
N TYR A 57 -7.96 -0.51 7.77
CA TYR A 57 -6.93 -0.15 6.79
C TYR A 57 -7.54 0.43 5.53
N LYS A 58 -8.65 -0.13 5.08
CA LYS A 58 -9.38 0.39 3.93
C LYS A 58 -9.82 1.83 4.16
N ASN A 59 -10.41 2.11 5.31
CA ASN A 59 -10.87 3.45 5.65
C ASN A 59 -9.71 4.44 5.75
N LEU A 60 -8.59 4.02 6.33
CA LEU A 60 -7.39 4.86 6.39
C LEU A 60 -6.88 5.19 5.00
N LEU A 61 -6.89 4.22 4.10
CA LEU A 61 -6.44 4.43 2.72
C LEU A 61 -7.34 5.44 2.00
N PHE A 62 -8.65 5.29 2.12
CA PHE A 62 -9.58 6.21 1.45
C PHE A 62 -9.45 7.62 2.03
N THR A 63 -9.31 7.76 3.33
CA THR A 63 -9.07 9.05 3.97
C THR A 63 -7.78 9.69 3.46
N LEU A 64 -6.74 8.89 3.33
CA LEU A 64 -5.45 9.38 2.84
C LEU A 64 -5.53 9.85 1.39
N ILE A 65 -6.27 9.15 0.55
CA ILE A 65 -6.47 9.58 -0.84
C ILE A 65 -7.16 10.94 -0.87
N GLU A 66 -8.19 11.14 -0.04
CA GLU A 66 -8.87 12.44 0.05
C GLU A 66 -7.91 13.53 0.51
N GLU A 67 -7.08 13.24 1.51
CA GLU A 67 -6.07 14.21 1.99
C GLU A 67 -5.12 14.61 0.87
N GLY A 68 -4.66 13.63 0.10
CA GLY A 68 -3.72 13.87 -0.99
C GLY A 68 -4.32 14.72 -2.10
N VAL A 69 -5.58 14.47 -2.44
CA VAL A 69 -6.27 15.28 -3.44
C VAL A 69 -6.44 16.72 -2.92
N ALA A 70 -6.87 16.88 -1.67
CA ALA A 70 -7.05 18.20 -1.07
C ALA A 70 -5.73 19.00 -0.99
N ALA A 71 -4.62 18.31 -0.78
CA ALA A 71 -3.30 18.93 -0.71
C ALA A 71 -2.68 19.22 -2.08
N GLY A 72 -3.33 18.78 -3.17
CA GLY A 72 -2.81 18.98 -4.53
C GLY A 72 -1.71 18.01 -4.92
N GLU A 73 -1.50 16.95 -4.14
CA GLU A 73 -0.47 15.95 -4.42
C GLU A 73 -0.98 14.77 -5.23
N PHE A 74 -2.24 14.40 -5.07
CA PHE A 74 -2.85 13.29 -5.81
C PHE A 74 -3.79 13.84 -6.87
N ARG A 75 -3.84 13.17 -8.00
CA ARG A 75 -4.59 13.60 -9.18
C ARG A 75 -6.10 13.66 -8.89
N PRO A 76 -6.74 14.83 -9.02
CA PRO A 76 -8.15 14.98 -8.66
C PRO A 76 -9.11 14.35 -9.68
N GLU A 77 -8.66 14.10 -10.91
CA GLU A 77 -9.51 13.48 -11.95
C GLU A 77 -9.71 11.99 -11.76
N LEU A 78 -8.94 11.35 -10.86
CA LEU A 78 -9.09 9.91 -10.61
C LEU A 78 -10.27 9.65 -9.68
N ASP A 79 -11.07 8.64 -10.01
CA ASP A 79 -12.14 8.20 -9.12
C ASP A 79 -11.52 7.60 -7.86
N ARG A 80 -11.83 8.16 -6.70
CA ARG A 80 -11.19 7.80 -5.44
C ARG A 80 -11.49 6.37 -5.02
N THR A 81 -12.73 5.92 -5.24
CA THR A 81 -13.11 4.56 -4.89
C THR A 81 -12.37 3.55 -5.75
N ILE A 82 -12.31 3.79 -7.06
CA ILE A 82 -11.60 2.89 -7.98
C ILE A 82 -10.11 2.83 -7.62
N ILE A 83 -9.49 3.97 -7.36
CA ILE A 83 -8.06 4.02 -7.00
C ILE A 83 -7.80 3.30 -5.69
N GLY A 84 -8.62 3.54 -4.68
CA GLY A 84 -8.48 2.84 -3.39
C GLY A 84 -8.60 1.34 -3.52
N MET A 85 -9.60 0.88 -4.26
CA MET A 85 -9.79 -0.55 -4.50
C MET A 85 -8.66 -1.15 -5.33
N SER A 86 -8.12 -0.38 -6.28
CA SER A 86 -6.98 -0.84 -7.10
C SER A 86 -5.74 -1.05 -6.25
N ILE A 87 -5.43 -0.10 -5.36
CA ILE A 87 -4.27 -0.22 -4.47
C ILE A 87 -4.43 -1.43 -3.55
N LEU A 88 -5.62 -1.58 -2.95
CA LEU A 88 -5.90 -2.73 -2.08
C LEU A 88 -5.78 -4.04 -2.84
N GLY A 89 -6.30 -4.08 -4.07
CA GLY A 89 -6.22 -5.28 -4.90
C GLY A 89 -4.80 -5.68 -5.21
N MET A 90 -3.97 -4.73 -5.60
CA MET A 90 -2.55 -4.99 -5.89
C MET A 90 -1.84 -5.57 -4.68
N VAL A 91 -2.00 -4.93 -3.54
CA VAL A 91 -1.31 -5.35 -2.33
C VAL A 91 -1.84 -6.69 -1.84
N ASN A 92 -3.17 -6.85 -1.78
CA ASN A 92 -3.78 -8.09 -1.30
C ASN A 92 -3.45 -9.29 -2.19
N TRP A 93 -3.34 -9.07 -3.50
CA TRP A 93 -3.04 -10.16 -4.44
C TRP A 93 -1.60 -10.65 -4.29
N SER A 94 -0.70 -9.85 -3.73
CA SER A 94 0.71 -10.21 -3.61
C SER A 94 0.93 -11.48 -2.79
N TYR A 95 0.04 -11.81 -1.86
CA TYR A 95 0.18 -13.04 -1.09
C TYR A 95 0.13 -14.29 -1.97
N LYS A 96 -0.53 -14.23 -3.11
CA LYS A 96 -0.66 -15.37 -4.04
C LYS A 96 0.65 -15.72 -4.73
N TRP A 97 1.42 -14.72 -5.10
CA TRP A 97 2.62 -14.95 -5.91
C TRP A 97 3.93 -14.65 -5.19
N TYR A 98 3.89 -13.93 -4.07
CA TYR A 98 5.11 -13.63 -3.33
C TYR A 98 5.68 -14.90 -2.69
N LYS A 99 7.00 -15.10 -2.85
CA LYS A 99 7.75 -16.17 -2.21
C LYS A 99 8.90 -15.58 -1.43
N ARG A 100 8.97 -15.90 -0.13
CA ARG A 100 10.02 -15.37 0.76
C ARG A 100 11.43 -15.68 0.23
N GLU A 101 11.60 -16.83 -0.43
CA GLU A 101 12.88 -17.27 -0.99
C GLU A 101 12.99 -16.99 -2.49
N GLY A 102 12.14 -16.11 -3.03
CA GLY A 102 12.16 -15.73 -4.44
C GLY A 102 13.30 -14.77 -4.76
N GLU A 103 13.40 -14.37 -6.03
CA GLU A 103 14.45 -13.46 -6.52
C GLU A 103 14.40 -12.09 -5.87
N LYS A 104 13.20 -11.61 -5.53
CA LYS A 104 13.01 -10.28 -4.97
C LYS A 104 12.71 -10.36 -3.49
N SER A 105 13.37 -9.52 -2.70
CA SER A 105 13.04 -9.37 -1.30
C SER A 105 11.71 -8.62 -1.15
N ILE A 106 11.12 -8.70 0.03
CA ILE A 106 9.88 -7.96 0.31
C ILE A 106 10.13 -6.45 0.25
N GLU A 107 11.33 -6.01 0.63
CA GLU A 107 11.72 -4.60 0.56
C GLU A 107 11.77 -4.12 -0.89
N GLU A 108 12.34 -4.92 -1.78
CA GLU A 108 12.38 -4.60 -3.20
C GLU A 108 10.99 -4.55 -3.81
N ILE A 109 10.13 -5.50 -3.45
CA ILE A 109 8.75 -5.53 -3.92
C ILE A 109 7.99 -4.28 -3.45
N ALA A 110 8.17 -3.89 -2.19
CA ALA A 110 7.55 -2.70 -1.65
C ALA A 110 8.00 -1.45 -2.41
N GLU A 111 9.29 -1.33 -2.71
CA GLU A 111 9.82 -0.20 -3.47
C GLU A 111 9.22 -0.13 -4.87
N ILE A 112 9.06 -1.28 -5.53
CA ILE A 112 8.46 -1.34 -6.87
C ILE A 112 7.00 -0.91 -6.81
N TYR A 113 6.26 -1.37 -5.82
CA TYR A 113 4.86 -0.99 -5.66
C TYR A 113 4.71 0.51 -5.41
N VAL A 114 5.58 1.08 -4.55
CA VAL A 114 5.58 2.51 -4.27
C VAL A 114 5.80 3.30 -5.56
N ASP A 115 6.84 2.94 -6.32
CA ASP A 115 7.14 3.61 -7.60
C ASP A 115 5.94 3.53 -8.54
N PHE A 116 5.42 2.33 -8.76
CA PHE A 116 4.34 2.09 -9.71
C PHE A 116 3.08 2.85 -9.34
N ILE A 117 2.70 2.80 -8.07
CA ILE A 117 1.48 3.47 -7.60
C ILE A 117 1.64 4.98 -7.63
N LEU A 118 2.75 5.50 -7.15
CA LEU A 118 2.95 6.95 -7.09
C LEU A 118 3.06 7.58 -8.48
N LEU A 119 3.66 6.88 -9.45
CA LEU A 119 3.72 7.40 -10.82
C LEU A 119 2.32 7.60 -11.42
N GLY A 120 1.37 6.76 -11.04
CA GLY A 120 0.00 6.89 -11.50
C GLY A 120 -0.85 7.83 -10.66
N LEU A 121 -0.48 8.04 -9.41
CA LEU A 121 -1.31 8.75 -8.44
C LEU A 121 -0.98 10.24 -8.34
N LEU A 122 0.31 10.60 -8.41
CA LEU A 122 0.75 11.96 -8.15
C LEU A 122 0.43 12.91 -9.29
N THR A 123 0.13 14.17 -8.92
CA THR A 123 0.05 15.26 -9.90
C THR A 123 1.42 15.48 -10.53
N PRO A 124 1.49 16.13 -11.73
CA PRO A 124 2.78 16.48 -12.32
C PRO A 124 3.66 17.29 -11.38
N GLU A 125 3.07 18.22 -10.63
CA GLU A 125 3.79 19.07 -9.69
C GLU A 125 4.38 18.26 -8.55
N ALA A 126 3.59 17.31 -7.99
CA ALA A 126 4.08 16.45 -6.91
C ALA A 126 5.22 15.55 -7.37
N LYS A 127 5.17 15.06 -8.61
CA LYS A 127 6.25 14.24 -9.17
C LYS A 127 7.57 15.00 -9.27
N GLN A 128 7.50 16.31 -9.46
CA GLN A 128 8.68 17.14 -9.56
C GLN A 128 9.23 17.58 -8.20
N ASN A 129 8.50 17.32 -7.13
CA ASN A 129 8.93 17.69 -5.79
C ASN A 129 10.16 16.87 -5.38
N PRO A 130 11.32 17.55 -5.12
CA PRO A 130 12.53 16.82 -4.73
C PRO A 130 12.37 15.93 -3.50
N ARG A 131 11.42 16.27 -2.62
CA ARG A 131 11.12 15.47 -1.42
C ARG A 131 10.76 14.04 -1.76
N TYR A 132 10.11 13.81 -2.92
CA TYR A 132 9.59 12.49 -3.31
C TYR A 132 10.45 11.78 -4.34
N ALA A 133 11.54 12.40 -4.77
CA ALA A 133 12.40 11.82 -5.82
C ALA A 133 12.93 10.43 -5.45
N ARG A 134 13.19 10.19 -4.17
CA ARG A 134 13.74 8.92 -3.69
C ARG A 134 12.78 7.75 -3.84
N TYR A 135 11.49 8.01 -4.06
CA TYR A 135 10.51 6.92 -4.22
C TYR A 135 10.48 6.35 -5.63
N PHE A 136 11.08 7.03 -6.59
CA PHE A 136 11.03 6.61 -7.99
C PHE A 136 12.31 5.86 -8.38
N LEU A 137 12.11 4.66 -8.92
CA LEU A 137 13.23 3.77 -9.27
C LEU A 137 14.12 4.36 -10.35
N SER A 138 13.57 5.14 -11.27
CA SER A 138 14.36 5.78 -12.33
C SER A 138 15.46 6.69 -11.78
N ASN A 139 15.24 7.29 -10.61
CA ASN A 139 16.25 8.12 -9.96
C ASN A 139 17.34 7.29 -9.30
N LYS A 140 17.05 6.05 -8.93
CA LYS A 140 18.00 5.13 -8.31
C LYS A 140 18.94 4.51 -9.32
N THR A 141 18.49 4.35 -10.56
CA THR A 141 19.30 3.75 -11.63
C THR A 141 20.33 4.72 -12.20
N LEU A 142 20.22 6.01 -11.90
CA LEU A 142 21.17 7.03 -12.36
C LEU A 142 22.40 7.15 -11.46
N THR A 143 22.41 6.44 -10.34
CA THR A 143 23.55 6.38 -9.45
C THR A 143 24.30 5.06 -9.63
#